data_a5e85a5257d6877098175fc24b5941c3
#
_entry.id   a5e85a5257d6877098175fc24b5941c3
#
_cell.length_a   1.000
_cell.length_b   1.000
_cell.length_c   1.000
_cell.angle_alpha   90.00
_cell.angle_beta   90.00
_cell.angle_gamma   90.00
#
_symmetry.space_group_name_H-M   'P 1'
#
loop_
_entity.id
_entity.type
_entity.pdbx_description
1 polymer ?
#
loop_
_entity_poly.entity_id
_entity_poly.type
_entity_poly.pdbx_seq_one_letter_code
_entity_poly.pdbx_strand_id
1 'polypeptide(L)' 'MNYSDLSGKSLQELNELLKEKKVLLFELKLKLKTMQLTNTSELKAVKKDIARIQTAITAAK' A
#
# COMPACT_ATOMS: atom_id res chain seq x y z
N MET A 1 -0.43 -4.62 8.08
CA MET A 1 -0.38 -5.71 7.06
C MET A 1 0.95 -6.45 7.18
N ASN A 2 0.89 -7.76 7.32
CA ASN A 2 2.07 -8.60 7.43
C ASN A 2 2.26 -9.41 6.15
N TYR A 3 3.49 -9.84 5.90
CA TYR A 3 3.77 -10.69 4.74
C TYR A 3 2.92 -11.97 4.76
N SER A 4 2.72 -12.55 5.94
CA SER A 4 1.91 -13.77 6.07
C SER A 4 0.46 -13.57 5.61
N ASP A 5 -0.07 -12.36 5.74
CA ASP A 5 -1.42 -12.05 5.27
C ASP A 5 -1.50 -12.03 3.74
N LEU A 6 -0.37 -11.86 3.07
CA LEU A 6 -0.30 -11.76 1.62
C LEU A 6 0.06 -13.09 0.96
N SER A 7 0.67 -14.00 1.69
CA SER A 7 1.24 -15.22 1.12
C SER A 7 0.21 -16.17 0.53
N GLY A 8 -1.04 -16.11 0.99
CA GLY A 8 -2.11 -16.95 0.48
C GLY A 8 -2.94 -16.34 -0.62
N LYS A 9 -2.62 -15.12 -1.03
CA LYS A 9 -3.41 -14.41 -2.05
C LYS A 9 -2.91 -14.70 -3.45
N SER A 10 -3.85 -14.71 -4.41
CA SER A 10 -3.51 -14.86 -5.82
C SER A 10 -2.83 -13.59 -6.34
N LEU A 11 -2.13 -13.72 -7.47
CA LEU A 11 -1.49 -12.58 -8.11
C LEU A 11 -2.49 -11.47 -8.43
N GLN A 12 -3.68 -11.85 -8.88
CA GLN A 12 -4.74 -10.88 -9.18
C GLN A 12 -5.17 -10.11 -7.94
N GLU A 13 -5.37 -10.83 -6.82
CA GLU A 13 -5.74 -10.17 -5.56
C GLU A 13 -4.66 -9.22 -5.09
N LEU A 14 -3.39 -9.61 -5.22
CA LEU A 14 -2.27 -8.76 -4.84
C LEU A 14 -2.21 -7.50 -5.70
N ASN A 15 -2.47 -7.63 -7.00
CA ASN A 15 -2.50 -6.48 -7.90
C ASN A 15 -3.63 -5.52 -7.55
N GLU A 16 -4.80 -6.04 -7.18
CA GLU A 16 -5.93 -5.21 -6.76
C GLU A 16 -5.61 -4.46 -5.47
N LEU A 17 -5.00 -5.14 -4.49
CA LEU A 17 -4.57 -4.50 -3.25
C LEU A 17 -3.56 -3.40 -3.51
N LEU A 18 -2.61 -3.66 -4.40
CA LEU A 18 -1.60 -2.67 -4.77
C LEU A 18 -2.25 -1.43 -5.35
N LYS A 19 -3.21 -1.62 -6.23
CA LYS A 19 -3.93 -0.51 -6.85
C LYS A 19 -4.66 0.33 -5.80
N GLU A 20 -5.37 -0.33 -4.87
CA GLU A 20 -6.09 0.36 -3.81
C GLU A 20 -5.14 1.17 -2.92
N LYS A 21 -4.00 0.59 -2.56
CA LYS A 21 -3.03 1.27 -1.70
C LYS A 21 -2.38 2.45 -2.42
N LYS A 22 -2.14 2.34 -3.72
CA LYS A 22 -1.60 3.45 -4.50
C LYS A 22 -2.57 4.63 -4.55
N VAL A 23 -3.86 4.35 -4.72
CA VAL A 23 -4.89 5.39 -4.70
C VAL A 23 -4.93 6.07 -3.33
N LEU A 24 -4.90 5.27 -2.26
CA LEU A 24 -4.89 5.80 -0.90
C LEU A 24 -3.65 6.67 -0.66
N LEU A 25 -2.48 6.23 -1.13
CA LEU A 25 -1.25 6.99 -1.01
C LEU A 25 -1.37 8.35 -1.70
N PHE A 26 -1.93 8.35 -2.90
CA PHE A 26 -2.15 9.58 -3.65
C PHE A 26 -3.05 10.55 -2.90
N GLU A 27 -4.16 10.05 -2.35
CA GLU A 27 -5.08 10.87 -1.56
C GLU A 27 -4.42 11.46 -0.33
N LEU A 28 -3.63 10.64 0.39
CA LEU A 28 -2.91 11.10 1.57
C LEU A 28 -1.88 12.16 1.23
N LYS A 29 -1.19 12.01 0.10
CA LYS A 29 -0.24 13.02 -0.37
C LYS A 29 -0.93 14.34 -0.68
N LEU A 30 -2.12 14.30 -1.29
CA LEU A 30 -2.89 15.50 -1.57
C LEU A 30 -3.32 16.18 -0.29
N LYS A 31 -3.79 15.43 0.70
CA LYS A 31 -4.19 15.98 1.99
C LYS A 31 -3.02 16.64 2.71
N LEU A 32 -1.85 16.02 2.64
CA LEU A 32 -0.64 16.58 3.24
C LEU A 32 -0.27 17.90 2.55
N LYS A 33 -0.39 17.95 1.23
CA LYS A 33 -0.05 19.11 0.43
C LYS A 33 -1.00 20.29 0.73
N THR A 34 -2.27 20.02 1.02
CA THR A 34 -3.25 21.02 1.36
C THR A 34 -3.31 21.33 2.86
N MET A 35 -2.42 20.75 3.62
CA MET A 35 -2.31 20.89 5.08
C MET A 35 -3.52 20.37 5.86
N GLN A 36 -4.32 19.53 5.24
CA GLN A 36 -5.42 18.83 5.91
C GLN A 36 -4.93 17.66 6.73
N LEU A 37 -3.73 17.17 6.42
CA LEU A 37 -3.10 16.06 7.12
C LEU A 37 -1.77 16.56 7.67
N THR A 38 -1.64 16.58 9.01
CA THR A 38 -0.41 17.01 9.66
C THR A 38 0.47 15.87 10.11
N ASN A 39 -0.10 14.65 10.18
CA ASN A 39 0.59 13.46 10.63
C ASN A 39 0.96 12.58 9.44
N THR A 40 2.26 12.30 9.28
CA THR A 40 2.77 11.49 8.19
C THR A 40 2.80 9.99 8.50
N SER A 41 2.34 9.57 9.68
CA SER A 41 2.35 8.15 10.08
C SER A 41 1.56 7.27 9.13
N GLU A 42 0.36 7.72 8.73
CA GLU A 42 -0.47 6.96 7.78
C GLU A 42 0.21 6.83 6.43
N LEU A 43 0.86 7.90 5.98
CA LEU A 43 1.58 7.90 4.71
C LEU A 43 2.71 6.86 4.73
N LYS A 44 3.46 6.82 5.83
CA LYS A 44 4.54 5.84 5.99
C LYS A 44 4.00 4.42 6.03
N ALA A 45 2.89 4.19 6.75
CA ALA A 45 2.26 2.89 6.84
C ALA A 45 1.80 2.39 5.46
N VAL A 46 1.17 3.26 4.67
CA VAL A 46 0.70 2.90 3.33
C VAL A 46 1.89 2.58 2.42
N LYS A 47 2.97 3.35 2.50
CA LYS A 47 4.18 3.06 1.72
C LYS A 47 4.76 1.70 2.05
N LYS A 48 4.79 1.33 3.34
CA LYS A 48 5.26 0.02 3.76
C LYS A 48 4.36 -1.09 3.24
N ASP A 49 3.05 -0.88 3.29
CA ASP A 49 2.11 -1.85 2.75
C ASP A 49 2.31 -2.06 1.26
N ILE A 50 2.52 -0.99 0.50
CA ILE A 50 2.79 -1.08 -0.94
C ILE A 50 4.05 -1.89 -1.19
N ALA A 51 5.11 -1.64 -0.43
CA ALA A 51 6.37 -2.37 -0.58
C ALA A 51 6.19 -3.86 -0.30
N ARG A 52 5.43 -4.20 0.73
CA ARG A 52 5.14 -5.60 1.07
C ARG A 52 4.35 -6.30 -0.03
N ILE A 53 3.33 -5.61 -0.56
CA ILE A 53 2.52 -6.17 -1.65
C ILE A 53 3.37 -6.39 -2.89
N GLN A 54 4.23 -5.46 -3.25
CA GLN A 54 5.12 -5.59 -4.39
C GLN A 54 6.09 -6.77 -4.21
N THR A 55 6.60 -6.95 -2.99
CA THR A 55 7.47 -8.07 -2.68
C THR A 55 6.72 -9.39 -2.84
N ALA A 56 5.48 -9.46 -2.37
CA ALA A 56 4.65 -10.65 -2.50
C ALA A 56 4.34 -10.95 -3.97
N ILE A 57 4.08 -9.94 -4.78
CA ILE A 57 3.85 -10.11 -6.22
C ILE A 57 5.10 -10.68 -6.90
N THR A 58 6.26 -10.13 -6.57
CA THR A 58 7.53 -10.60 -7.12
C THR A 58 7.78 -12.06 -6.74
N ALA A 59 7.47 -12.43 -5.51
CA ALA A 59 7.64 -13.79 -5.04
C ALA A 59 6.64 -14.77 -5.69
N ALA A 60 5.48 -14.27 -6.12
CA ALA A 60 4.44 -15.08 -6.74
C ALA A 60 4.68 -15.34 -8.24
N LYS A 61 5.55 -14.59 -8.87
CA LYS A 61 5.86 -14.75 -10.30
C LYS A 61 6.69 -15.97 -10.60
#